data_6670956051b49ca983de352d887ad329
#
_entry.id   6670956051b49ca983de352d887ad329
#
_cell.length_a   1.000
_cell.length_b   1.000
_cell.length_c   1.000
_cell.angle_alpha   90.00
_cell.angle_beta   90.00
_cell.angle_gamma   90.00
#
_symmetry.space_group_name_H-M   'P 1'
#
loop_
_entity.id
_entity.type
_entity.pdbx_description
1 polymer ?
#
loop_
_entity_poly.entity_id
_entity_poly.type
_entity_poly.pdbx_seq_one_letter_code
_entity_poly.pdbx_strand_id
1 'polypeptide(L)'
;EYQIFMMTPDKDYAQLVNQHTFLYKPAFMGNGVDILGIKEVLEKFDINEVHQVIDVLGLKGDAVDNIPGVPGIGDKTASKLLKEYGSLEEIVANQHLLTGSVKKKIEEFGEQGLFSKELATIKLDCPITFDEEALRYSGPIEDLIVPILEELELRTITKRVFGVPDAQKKASSQLGLFENTSPSVETLTLAKKNIETTPHKYQCLTSPKERKQLIETLGTLSEFCFDTETTSLNTLEAELVGLAISYKKGTAFYIPFPEDR
;
A
#
# COMPACT_ATOMS: atom_id res chain seq x y z
N GLU A 1 -27.07 12.45 -7.42
CA GLU A 1 -25.80 12.81 -6.71
C GLU A 1 -25.19 11.54 -6.16
N TYR A 2 -23.90 11.33 -6.41
CA TYR A 2 -23.16 10.19 -5.90
C TYR A 2 -22.55 10.50 -4.53
N GLN A 3 -22.45 9.49 -3.68
CA GLN A 3 -21.53 9.49 -2.55
C GLN A 3 -20.23 8.79 -2.98
N ILE A 4 -19.11 9.43 -2.78
CA ILE A 4 -17.79 8.95 -3.18
C ILE A 4 -17.02 8.54 -1.93
N PHE A 5 -16.52 7.30 -1.90
CA PHE A 5 -15.68 6.80 -0.84
C PHE A 5 -14.27 6.53 -1.38
N MET A 6 -13.30 7.33 -0.94
CA MET A 6 -11.90 7.14 -1.29
C MET A 6 -11.29 6.09 -0.37
N MET A 7 -11.14 4.88 -0.88
CA MET A 7 -10.65 3.73 -0.10
C MET A 7 -9.11 3.72 -0.04
N THR A 8 -8.55 4.48 0.88
CA THR A 8 -7.09 4.60 1.05
C THR A 8 -6.72 4.88 2.50
N PRO A 9 -5.58 4.35 3.00
CA PRO A 9 -5.02 4.75 4.29
C PRO A 9 -4.29 6.10 4.23
N ASP A 10 -4.05 6.63 3.04
CA ASP A 10 -3.31 7.85 2.81
C ASP A 10 -4.07 9.08 3.34
N LYS A 11 -3.39 9.82 4.22
CA LYS A 11 -3.96 11.00 4.89
C LYS A 11 -4.12 12.21 3.96
N ASP A 12 -3.36 12.25 2.87
CA ASP A 12 -3.32 13.41 1.98
C ASP A 12 -4.62 13.54 1.19
N TYR A 13 -5.33 12.42 0.97
CA TYR A 13 -6.67 12.43 0.40
C TYR A 13 -7.71 13.13 1.28
N ALA A 14 -7.40 13.44 2.54
CA ALA A 14 -8.30 14.23 3.39
C ALA A 14 -8.59 15.63 2.82
N GLN A 15 -7.69 16.19 2.00
CA GLN A 15 -7.88 17.47 1.30
C GLN A 15 -9.05 17.46 0.30
N LEU A 16 -9.50 16.27 -0.14
CA LEU A 16 -10.58 16.09 -1.12
C LEU A 16 -11.95 15.84 -0.48
N VAL A 17 -12.00 15.73 0.86
CA VAL A 17 -13.25 15.47 1.58
C VAL A 17 -14.19 16.66 1.47
N ASN A 18 -15.45 16.38 1.13
CA ASN A 18 -16.53 17.36 1.03
C ASN A 18 -17.88 16.75 1.41
N GLN A 19 -19.01 17.41 1.11
CA GLN A 19 -20.36 16.93 1.44
C GLN A 19 -20.71 15.57 0.82
N HIS A 20 -20.07 15.18 -0.29
CA HIS A 20 -20.35 13.96 -1.04
C HIS A 20 -19.15 13.02 -1.13
N THR A 21 -17.98 13.44 -0.66
CA THR A 21 -16.72 12.70 -0.76
C THR A 21 -16.15 12.43 0.62
N PHE A 22 -15.93 11.17 0.92
CA PHE A 22 -15.48 10.68 2.22
C PHE A 22 -14.18 9.88 2.09
N LEU A 23 -13.30 9.98 3.08
CA LEU A 23 -12.15 9.09 3.18
C LEU A 23 -12.56 7.81 3.91
N TYR A 24 -12.42 6.67 3.23
CA TYR A 24 -12.75 5.35 3.77
C TYR A 24 -11.45 4.62 4.11
N LYS A 25 -11.13 4.57 5.38
CA LYS A 25 -9.87 4.01 5.86
C LYS A 25 -10.11 2.71 6.62
N PRO A 26 -9.47 1.59 6.22
CA PRO A 26 -9.48 0.37 7.02
C PRO A 26 -8.92 0.65 8.42
N ALA A 27 -9.62 0.19 9.45
CA ALA A 27 -9.15 0.33 10.81
C ALA A 27 -7.85 -0.46 11.04
N PHE A 28 -7.01 0.05 11.90
CA PHE A 28 -5.78 -0.65 12.30
C PHE A 28 -6.13 -1.99 12.95
N MET A 29 -5.45 -3.06 12.53
CA MET A 29 -5.69 -4.46 12.94
C MET A 29 -6.99 -5.13 12.41
N GLY A 30 -7.59 -4.61 11.35
CA GLY A 30 -8.58 -5.35 10.56
C GLY A 30 -9.99 -5.45 11.14
N ASN A 31 -10.31 -4.76 12.23
CA ASN A 31 -11.62 -4.78 12.86
C ASN A 31 -12.37 -3.47 12.64
N GLY A 32 -12.96 -3.30 11.46
CA GLY A 32 -13.81 -2.15 11.16
C GLY A 32 -13.25 -1.21 10.10
N VAL A 33 -13.88 -0.05 9.99
CA VAL A 33 -13.56 0.99 9.02
C VAL A 33 -13.79 2.34 9.67
N ASP A 34 -12.87 3.27 9.45
CA ASP A 34 -13.04 4.66 9.81
C ASP A 34 -13.49 5.44 8.56
N ILE A 35 -14.66 6.03 8.62
CA ILE A 35 -15.16 6.91 7.55
C ILE A 35 -15.00 8.35 8.04
N LEU A 36 -14.13 9.11 7.36
CA LEU A 36 -13.88 10.49 7.69
C LEU A 36 -14.62 11.40 6.70
N GLY A 37 -15.59 12.13 7.20
CA GLY A 37 -16.22 13.26 6.55
C GLY A 37 -15.58 14.58 6.99
N ILE A 38 -16.22 15.70 6.64
CA ILE A 38 -15.73 17.06 6.97
C ILE A 38 -15.40 17.17 8.45
N LYS A 39 -16.34 16.80 9.33
CA LYS A 39 -16.19 16.93 10.77
C LYS A 39 -14.96 16.18 11.29
N GLU A 40 -14.80 14.94 10.92
CA GLU A 40 -13.70 14.08 11.35
C GLU A 40 -12.34 14.60 10.84
N VAL A 41 -12.30 15.17 9.62
CA VAL A 41 -11.10 15.82 9.07
C VAL A 41 -10.74 17.07 9.87
N LEU A 42 -11.71 17.94 10.14
CA LEU A 42 -11.48 19.17 10.94
C LEU A 42 -10.97 18.85 12.34
N GLU A 43 -11.57 17.86 13.01
CA GLU A 43 -11.14 17.41 14.33
C GLU A 43 -9.73 16.79 14.28
N LYS A 44 -9.44 15.96 13.28
CA LYS A 44 -8.17 15.24 13.14
C LYS A 44 -6.98 16.18 12.90
N PHE A 45 -7.16 17.17 12.05
CA PHE A 45 -6.10 18.14 11.70
C PHE A 45 -6.12 19.40 12.58
N ASP A 46 -7.15 19.52 13.43
CA ASP A 46 -7.38 20.69 14.30
C ASP A 46 -7.42 22.02 13.52
N ILE A 47 -8.24 22.05 12.46
CA ILE A 47 -8.40 23.14 11.50
C ILE A 47 -9.87 23.59 11.41
N ASN A 48 -10.11 24.74 10.78
CA ASN A 48 -11.45 25.28 10.59
C ASN A 48 -12.12 24.85 9.30
N GLU A 49 -11.34 24.58 8.25
CA GLU A 49 -11.83 24.25 6.92
C GLU A 49 -10.98 23.16 6.27
N VAL A 50 -11.61 22.28 5.48
CA VAL A 50 -10.94 21.11 4.87
C VAL A 50 -9.78 21.50 3.95
N HIS A 51 -9.90 22.61 3.22
CA HIS A 51 -8.82 23.08 2.34
C HIS A 51 -7.52 23.41 3.10
N GLN A 52 -7.59 23.67 4.41
CA GLN A 52 -6.40 23.91 5.24
C GLN A 52 -5.55 22.65 5.49
N VAL A 53 -6.02 21.46 5.07
CA VAL A 53 -5.19 20.22 5.13
C VAL A 53 -3.87 20.41 4.39
N ILE A 54 -3.90 21.01 3.20
CA ILE A 54 -2.68 21.28 2.42
C ILE A 54 -1.77 22.32 3.09
N ASP A 55 -2.35 23.28 3.80
CA ASP A 55 -1.58 24.26 4.57
C ASP A 55 -0.87 23.63 5.78
N VAL A 56 -1.55 22.68 6.45
CA VAL A 56 -0.92 21.88 7.53
C VAL A 56 0.26 21.11 6.99
N LEU A 57 0.10 20.43 5.84
CA LEU A 57 1.18 19.68 5.19
C LEU A 57 2.32 20.60 4.73
N GLY A 58 2.00 21.77 4.19
CA GLY A 58 2.98 22.77 3.81
C GLY A 58 3.79 23.31 4.99
N LEU A 59 3.15 23.53 6.14
CA LEU A 59 3.83 23.98 7.35
C LEU A 59 4.64 22.88 8.05
N LYS A 60 4.03 21.72 8.24
CA LYS A 60 4.63 20.62 9.00
C LYS A 60 5.60 19.80 8.15
N GLY A 61 5.35 19.69 6.85
CA GLY A 61 5.96 18.71 5.95
C GLY A 61 5.35 17.33 6.06
N ASP A 62 5.83 16.43 5.22
CA ASP A 62 5.54 15.02 5.26
C ASP A 62 6.80 14.17 5.12
N ALA A 63 7.19 13.51 6.18
CA ALA A 63 8.39 12.68 6.20
C ALA A 63 8.26 11.41 5.33
N VAL A 64 7.03 10.92 5.09
CA VAL A 64 6.80 9.74 4.24
C VAL A 64 7.10 10.08 2.79
N ASP A 65 6.65 11.26 2.34
CA ASP A 65 6.81 11.73 0.96
C ASP A 65 8.03 12.64 0.77
N ASN A 66 8.86 12.73 1.83
CA ASN A 66 10.05 13.60 1.83
C ASN A 66 9.75 15.07 1.54
N ILE A 67 8.60 15.55 1.99
CA ILE A 67 8.20 16.96 1.89
C ILE A 67 8.71 17.69 3.13
N PRO A 68 9.59 18.70 2.97
CA PRO A 68 10.33 19.27 4.10
C PRO A 68 9.49 20.11 5.07
N GLY A 69 8.47 20.82 4.58
CA GLY A 69 7.73 21.78 5.37
C GLY A 69 8.58 22.94 5.89
N VAL A 70 8.12 23.58 6.98
CA VAL A 70 8.88 24.60 7.72
C VAL A 70 9.55 23.93 8.92
N PRO A 71 10.89 23.85 8.98
CA PRO A 71 11.60 23.14 10.03
C PRO A 71 11.22 23.59 11.45
N GLY A 72 10.82 22.60 12.27
CA GLY A 72 10.44 22.83 13.65
C GLY A 72 9.03 23.41 13.86
N ILE A 73 8.18 23.45 12.83
CA ILE A 73 6.74 23.64 12.95
C ILE A 73 6.07 22.28 12.91
N GLY A 74 5.38 21.91 13.99
CA GLY A 74 4.57 20.69 14.08
C GLY A 74 3.08 21.00 14.14
N ASP A 75 2.26 19.92 14.25
CA ASP A 75 0.79 19.99 14.19
C ASP A 75 0.18 21.12 15.04
N LYS A 76 0.55 21.22 16.32
CA LYS A 76 -0.01 22.23 17.22
C LYS A 76 0.29 23.66 16.80
N THR A 77 1.49 23.92 16.29
CA THR A 77 1.87 25.27 15.86
C THR A 77 1.22 25.61 14.52
N ALA A 78 1.17 24.65 13.59
CA ALA A 78 0.49 24.80 12.31
C ALA A 78 -1.01 25.10 12.51
N SER A 79 -1.71 24.27 13.32
CA SER A 79 -3.11 24.49 13.65
C SER A 79 -3.38 25.88 14.23
N LYS A 80 -2.56 26.30 15.21
CA LYS A 80 -2.72 27.64 15.83
C LYS A 80 -2.56 28.76 14.80
N LEU A 81 -1.53 28.68 13.95
CA LEU A 81 -1.29 29.68 12.91
C LEU A 81 -2.43 29.73 11.90
N LEU A 82 -2.92 28.57 11.45
CA LEU A 82 -4.00 28.49 10.48
C LEU A 82 -5.34 28.98 11.04
N LYS A 83 -5.61 28.76 12.31
CA LYS A 83 -6.80 29.33 12.98
C LYS A 83 -6.75 30.86 13.10
N GLU A 84 -5.54 31.43 13.21
CA GLU A 84 -5.33 32.86 13.35
C GLU A 84 -5.27 33.57 11.99
N TYR A 85 -4.56 33.01 11.01
CA TYR A 85 -4.28 33.67 9.72
C TYR A 85 -5.05 33.07 8.53
N GLY A 86 -5.63 31.87 8.65
CA GLY A 86 -6.45 31.24 7.63
C GLY A 86 -5.68 30.37 6.64
N SER A 87 -4.56 30.83 6.09
CA SER A 87 -3.75 30.08 5.12
C SER A 87 -2.25 30.28 5.31
N LEU A 88 -1.43 29.42 4.69
CA LEU A 88 0.02 29.56 4.73
C LEU A 88 0.49 30.82 4.00
N GLU A 89 -0.16 31.21 2.92
CA GLU A 89 0.10 32.45 2.21
C GLU A 89 -0.10 33.67 3.12
N GLU A 90 -1.20 33.69 3.88
CA GLU A 90 -1.46 34.78 4.82
C GLU A 90 -0.48 34.78 6.00
N ILE A 91 -0.03 33.62 6.45
CA ILE A 91 1.01 33.51 7.48
C ILE A 91 2.33 34.13 6.97
N VAL A 92 2.73 33.81 5.75
CA VAL A 92 3.96 34.35 5.13
C VAL A 92 3.82 35.84 4.85
N ALA A 93 2.69 36.31 4.32
CA ALA A 93 2.44 37.72 4.05
C ALA A 93 2.46 38.57 5.36
N ASN A 94 1.96 38.00 6.44
CA ASN A 94 1.88 38.66 7.74
C ASN A 94 3.01 38.25 8.71
N GLN A 95 4.11 37.73 8.24
CA GLN A 95 5.25 37.27 9.05
C GLN A 95 5.80 38.34 9.99
N HIS A 96 5.61 39.66 9.67
CA HIS A 96 6.03 40.77 10.49
C HIS A 96 5.23 40.87 11.83
N LEU A 97 4.01 40.33 11.88
CA LEU A 97 3.16 40.27 13.07
C LEU A 97 3.51 39.08 13.97
N LEU A 98 4.20 38.08 13.46
CA LEU A 98 4.63 36.92 14.23
C LEU A 98 5.71 37.30 15.26
N THR A 99 5.83 36.52 16.31
CA THR A 99 6.81 36.74 17.39
C THR A 99 7.65 35.50 17.71
N GLY A 100 8.78 35.72 18.38
CA GLY A 100 9.62 34.65 18.91
C GLY A 100 10.25 33.75 17.84
N SER A 101 10.35 32.45 18.13
CA SER A 101 10.98 31.46 17.25
C SER A 101 10.16 31.18 15.99
N VAL A 102 8.83 31.29 16.07
CA VAL A 102 7.94 31.06 14.92
C VAL A 102 8.20 32.11 13.83
N LYS A 103 8.33 33.38 14.21
CA LYS A 103 8.68 34.46 13.29
C LYS A 103 9.95 34.13 12.47
N LYS A 104 11.04 33.79 13.19
CA LYS A 104 12.31 33.46 12.54
C LYS A 104 12.19 32.31 11.56
N LYS A 105 11.43 31.27 11.93
CA LYS A 105 11.22 30.10 11.08
C LYS A 105 10.42 30.44 9.81
N ILE A 106 9.38 31.26 9.93
CA ILE A 106 8.59 31.67 8.76
C ILE A 106 9.40 32.64 7.87
N GLU A 107 10.17 33.58 8.47
CA GLU A 107 11.06 34.46 7.71
C GLU A 107 12.14 33.68 6.94
N GLU A 108 12.67 32.59 7.50
CA GLU A 108 13.74 31.79 6.90
C GLU A 108 13.21 30.71 5.93
N PHE A 109 12.09 30.06 6.27
CA PHE A 109 11.60 28.88 5.55
C PHE A 109 10.16 28.99 5.03
N GLY A 110 9.55 30.20 5.05
CA GLY A 110 8.18 30.38 4.58
C GLY A 110 8.00 30.00 3.10
N GLU A 111 8.94 30.36 2.24
CA GLU A 111 8.93 29.97 0.83
C GLU A 111 9.05 28.46 0.64
N GLN A 112 9.86 27.78 1.46
CA GLN A 112 9.94 26.32 1.48
C GLN A 112 8.62 25.70 1.92
N GLY A 113 7.91 26.32 2.87
CA GLY A 113 6.58 25.92 3.27
C GLY A 113 5.57 26.03 2.12
N LEU A 114 5.57 27.14 1.38
CA LEU A 114 4.71 27.32 0.19
C LEU A 114 5.01 26.28 -0.90
N PHE A 115 6.26 26.03 -1.17
CA PHE A 115 6.67 24.96 -2.10
C PHE A 115 6.23 23.57 -1.59
N SER A 116 6.35 23.32 -0.29
CA SER A 116 5.87 22.06 0.32
C SER A 116 4.37 21.90 0.21
N LYS A 117 3.59 22.99 0.35
CA LYS A 117 2.14 23.01 0.11
C LYS A 117 1.81 22.66 -1.33
N GLU A 118 2.54 23.21 -2.32
CA GLU A 118 2.38 22.87 -3.74
C GLU A 118 2.61 21.37 -3.99
N LEU A 119 3.69 20.81 -3.43
CA LEU A 119 4.02 19.39 -3.54
C LEU A 119 2.96 18.47 -2.90
N ALA A 120 2.39 18.87 -1.76
CA ALA A 120 1.36 18.12 -1.07
C ALA A 120 -0.04 18.24 -1.71
N THR A 121 -0.23 19.20 -2.63
CA THR A 121 -1.53 19.44 -3.26
C THR A 121 -1.80 18.42 -4.36
N ILE A 122 -2.90 17.68 -4.21
CA ILE A 122 -3.33 16.69 -5.21
C ILE A 122 -3.78 17.39 -6.49
N LYS A 123 -3.22 16.94 -7.63
CA LYS A 123 -3.60 17.46 -8.95
C LYS A 123 -4.98 16.96 -9.36
N LEU A 124 -5.92 17.89 -9.57
CA LEU A 124 -7.32 17.59 -9.89
C LEU A 124 -7.65 17.65 -11.39
N ASP A 125 -6.81 18.31 -12.17
CA ASP A 125 -7.02 18.56 -13.60
C ASP A 125 -6.30 17.54 -14.49
N CYS A 126 -6.22 16.27 -14.06
CA CYS A 126 -5.64 15.21 -14.87
C CYS A 126 -6.50 14.97 -16.13
N PRO A 127 -5.88 14.83 -17.32
CA PRO A 127 -6.60 14.62 -18.58
C PRO A 127 -7.11 13.19 -18.72
N ILE A 128 -8.15 12.84 -17.94
CA ILE A 128 -8.81 11.55 -17.98
C ILE A 128 -10.25 11.70 -18.47
N THR A 129 -10.73 10.69 -19.19
CA THR A 129 -12.15 10.60 -19.56
C THR A 129 -12.85 9.72 -18.54
N PHE A 130 -13.90 10.27 -17.93
CA PHE A 130 -14.74 9.53 -17.01
C PHE A 130 -15.84 8.81 -17.81
N ASP A 131 -15.89 7.49 -17.72
CA ASP A 131 -16.92 6.63 -18.29
C ASP A 131 -17.65 5.89 -17.16
N GLU A 132 -18.84 6.38 -16.81
CA GLU A 132 -19.63 5.84 -15.71
C GLU A 132 -20.08 4.40 -15.97
N GLU A 133 -20.50 4.09 -17.20
CA GLU A 133 -20.98 2.75 -17.54
C GLU A 133 -19.83 1.71 -17.51
N ALA A 134 -18.66 2.08 -17.98
CA ALA A 134 -17.47 1.23 -17.90
C ALA A 134 -17.03 0.96 -16.45
N LEU A 135 -17.34 1.87 -15.50
CA LEU A 135 -17.04 1.75 -14.10
C LEU A 135 -18.14 1.07 -13.27
N ARG A 136 -19.29 0.74 -13.90
CA ARG A 136 -20.39 0.07 -13.22
C ARG A 136 -19.97 -1.33 -12.76
N TYR A 137 -19.89 -1.52 -11.46
CA TYR A 137 -19.52 -2.80 -10.85
C TYR A 137 -20.77 -3.67 -10.62
N SER A 138 -20.84 -4.82 -11.29
CA SER A 138 -21.93 -5.81 -11.18
C SER A 138 -21.62 -6.99 -10.25
N GLY A 139 -20.50 -6.92 -9.55
CA GLY A 139 -20.01 -8.01 -8.71
C GLY A 139 -18.99 -8.92 -9.42
N PRO A 140 -18.37 -9.84 -8.68
CA PRO A 140 -17.45 -10.82 -9.25
C PRO A 140 -18.22 -11.85 -10.08
N ILE A 141 -17.70 -12.20 -11.25
CA ILE A 141 -18.25 -13.26 -12.11
C ILE A 141 -17.79 -14.60 -11.58
N GLU A 142 -18.70 -15.35 -10.93
CA GLU A 142 -18.40 -16.59 -10.22
C GLU A 142 -17.71 -17.61 -11.12
N ASP A 143 -18.25 -17.88 -12.31
CA ASP A 143 -17.73 -18.85 -13.27
C ASP A 143 -16.27 -18.56 -13.72
N LEU A 144 -15.85 -17.30 -13.67
CA LEU A 144 -14.50 -16.90 -14.06
C LEU A 144 -13.53 -16.91 -12.86
N ILE A 145 -14.02 -16.55 -11.68
CA ILE A 145 -13.16 -16.30 -10.51
C ILE A 145 -12.99 -17.57 -9.66
N VAL A 146 -14.04 -18.38 -9.48
CA VAL A 146 -13.96 -19.59 -8.65
C VAL A 146 -12.86 -20.54 -9.12
N PRO A 147 -12.72 -20.88 -10.41
CA PRO A 147 -11.64 -21.74 -10.86
C PRO A 147 -10.24 -21.23 -10.52
N ILE A 148 -10.03 -19.89 -10.60
CA ILE A 148 -8.76 -19.25 -10.24
C ILE A 148 -8.51 -19.35 -8.74
N LEU A 149 -9.52 -19.06 -7.92
CA LEU A 149 -9.41 -19.15 -6.47
C LEU A 149 -9.19 -20.60 -5.99
N GLU A 150 -9.77 -21.58 -6.69
CA GLU A 150 -9.54 -23.00 -6.41
C GLU A 150 -8.11 -23.43 -6.83
N GLU A 151 -7.63 -23.00 -7.99
CA GLU A 151 -6.25 -23.26 -8.43
C GLU A 151 -5.23 -22.70 -7.45
N LEU A 152 -5.49 -21.49 -6.92
CA LEU A 152 -4.65 -20.82 -5.92
C LEU A 152 -4.92 -21.27 -4.48
N GLU A 153 -5.85 -22.20 -4.26
CA GLU A 153 -6.27 -22.72 -2.95
C GLU A 153 -6.79 -21.64 -1.97
N LEU A 154 -7.35 -20.54 -2.48
CA LEU A 154 -7.82 -19.39 -1.70
C LEU A 154 -9.25 -19.59 -1.15
N ARG A 155 -9.49 -20.72 -0.49
CA ARG A 155 -10.81 -21.15 0.01
C ARG A 155 -11.51 -20.15 0.94
N THR A 156 -10.73 -19.46 1.77
CA THR A 156 -11.28 -18.45 2.69
C THR A 156 -11.82 -17.24 1.91
N ILE A 157 -11.16 -16.85 0.83
CA ILE A 157 -11.60 -15.75 -0.03
C ILE A 157 -12.85 -16.17 -0.78
N THR A 158 -12.87 -17.38 -1.35
CA THR A 158 -14.06 -17.93 -2.04
C THR A 158 -15.29 -17.92 -1.12
N LYS A 159 -15.15 -18.41 0.11
CA LYS A 159 -16.24 -18.38 1.09
C LYS A 159 -16.67 -16.98 1.47
N ARG A 160 -15.77 -16.02 1.53
CA ARG A 160 -16.06 -14.62 1.88
C ARG A 160 -16.80 -13.91 0.74
N VAL A 161 -16.41 -14.15 -0.50
CA VAL A 161 -16.92 -13.45 -1.69
C VAL A 161 -18.25 -14.06 -2.15
N PHE A 162 -18.33 -15.38 -2.24
CA PHE A 162 -19.50 -16.09 -2.78
C PHE A 162 -20.38 -16.77 -1.71
N GLY A 163 -19.96 -16.72 -0.46
CA GLY A 163 -20.65 -17.38 0.66
C GLY A 163 -20.39 -18.88 0.73
N VAL A 164 -21.01 -19.53 1.73
CA VAL A 164 -20.96 -20.99 1.85
C VAL A 164 -22.14 -21.53 1.04
N PRO A 165 -21.94 -22.51 0.13
CA PRO A 165 -23.07 -23.15 -0.58
C PRO A 165 -24.15 -23.64 0.39
N ASP A 166 -25.42 -23.48 0.05
CA ASP A 166 -26.57 -23.81 0.91
C ASP A 166 -26.60 -25.25 1.42
N ALA A 167 -25.94 -26.16 0.73
CA ALA A 167 -25.77 -27.55 1.17
C ALA A 167 -24.99 -27.69 2.49
N GLN A 168 -24.07 -26.75 2.79
CA GLN A 168 -23.32 -26.75 4.07
C GLN A 168 -24.06 -25.99 5.19
N LYS A 169 -24.98 -25.07 4.86
CA LYS A 169 -25.80 -24.40 5.86
C LYS A 169 -26.85 -25.35 6.49
N LYS A 170 -27.32 -26.35 5.75
CA LYS A 170 -28.26 -27.36 6.27
C LYS A 170 -27.62 -28.42 7.15
N ALA A 171 -26.32 -28.66 7.02
CA ALA A 171 -25.60 -29.60 7.87
C ALA A 171 -25.17 -29.00 9.22
N SER A 172 -25.00 -27.68 9.30
CA SER A 172 -24.60 -27.01 10.55
C SER A 172 -25.75 -26.66 11.49
N SER A 173 -27.03 -26.77 11.04
CA SER A 173 -28.22 -26.47 11.86
C SER A 173 -28.85 -27.68 12.53
N GLN A 174 -28.31 -28.89 12.38
CA GLN A 174 -28.85 -30.13 12.98
C GLN A 174 -27.91 -30.85 13.94
N LEU A 175 -26.77 -30.29 14.31
CA LEU A 175 -25.90 -30.85 15.35
C LEU A 175 -25.80 -29.88 16.54
N GLY A 176 -26.93 -29.66 17.17
CA GLY A 176 -27.00 -29.06 18.48
C GLY A 176 -27.41 -30.11 19.50
N LEU A 177 -26.63 -30.23 20.55
CA LEU A 177 -26.73 -30.96 21.80
C LEU A 177 -26.09 -32.39 21.84
N PHE A 178 -25.08 -32.45 22.71
CA PHE A 178 -24.36 -33.64 23.17
C PHE A 178 -23.40 -34.29 22.15
N GLU A 179 -22.15 -33.76 22.12
CA GLU A 179 -20.97 -34.60 22.22
C GLU A 179 -19.72 -33.75 22.40
N ASN A 180 -19.05 -33.92 23.53
CA ASN A 180 -17.66 -33.53 23.75
C ASN A 180 -16.79 -34.41 22.84
N THR A 181 -16.60 -33.97 21.61
CA THR A 181 -15.53 -34.45 20.73
C THR A 181 -14.68 -33.28 20.36
N SER A 182 -13.40 -33.41 20.67
CA SER A 182 -12.33 -32.53 20.20
C SER A 182 -12.55 -32.17 18.72
N PRO A 183 -12.29 -30.91 18.29
CA PRO A 183 -12.43 -30.58 16.89
C PRO A 183 -11.54 -31.54 16.10
N SER A 184 -12.20 -32.43 15.33
CA SER A 184 -11.52 -33.20 14.32
C SER A 184 -10.81 -32.20 13.45
N VAL A 185 -9.49 -32.24 13.49
CA VAL A 185 -8.63 -31.57 12.52
C VAL A 185 -9.15 -32.02 11.16
N GLU A 186 -9.98 -31.18 10.50
CA GLU A 186 -10.24 -31.37 9.08
C GLU A 186 -8.87 -31.43 8.46
N THR A 187 -8.55 -32.61 7.95
CA THR A 187 -7.31 -32.88 7.27
C THR A 187 -7.18 -31.82 6.20
N LEU A 188 -6.34 -30.82 6.47
CA LEU A 188 -5.89 -29.87 5.46
C LEU A 188 -5.39 -30.78 4.33
N THR A 189 -6.14 -30.84 3.25
CA THR A 189 -5.61 -31.47 2.03
C THR A 189 -4.37 -30.66 1.70
N LEU A 190 -3.23 -31.22 2.07
CA LEU A 190 -1.91 -30.71 1.71
C LEU A 190 -1.93 -30.37 0.23
N ALA A 191 -1.32 -29.25 -0.12
CA ALA A 191 -1.17 -28.86 -1.52
C ALA A 191 -0.79 -30.09 -2.34
N LYS A 192 -1.54 -30.35 -3.42
CA LYS A 192 -1.34 -31.54 -4.26
C LYS A 192 0.06 -31.62 -4.86
N LYS A 193 0.79 -30.50 -4.84
CA LYS A 193 2.16 -30.34 -5.34
C LYS A 193 3.01 -29.63 -4.29
N ASN A 194 4.12 -30.24 -3.92
CA ASN A 194 5.16 -29.68 -3.08
C ASN A 194 6.53 -29.97 -3.70
N ILE A 195 7.61 -29.53 -3.06
CA ILE A 195 8.97 -29.76 -3.56
C ILE A 195 9.31 -31.23 -3.70
N GLU A 196 8.74 -32.12 -2.86
CA GLU A 196 8.99 -33.55 -2.90
C GLU A 196 8.21 -34.25 -4.02
N THR A 197 6.99 -33.78 -4.30
CA THR A 197 6.07 -34.41 -5.27
C THR A 197 6.11 -33.77 -6.65
N THR A 198 6.76 -32.61 -6.80
CA THR A 198 6.85 -31.90 -8.09
C THR A 198 8.20 -32.18 -8.74
N PRO A 199 8.24 -32.77 -9.95
CA PRO A 199 9.50 -32.94 -10.66
C PRO A 199 10.24 -31.62 -10.84
N HIS A 200 11.48 -31.56 -10.35
CA HIS A 200 12.31 -30.38 -10.44
C HIS A 200 13.77 -30.72 -10.66
N LYS A 201 14.53 -29.77 -11.22
CA LYS A 201 15.96 -29.84 -11.43
C LYS A 201 16.62 -28.52 -11.05
N TYR A 202 17.26 -28.51 -9.89
CA TYR A 202 17.99 -27.35 -9.37
C TYR A 202 19.49 -27.61 -9.45
N GLN A 203 20.24 -26.62 -9.91
CA GLN A 203 21.69 -26.75 -10.12
C GLN A 203 22.43 -25.54 -9.54
N CYS A 204 23.46 -25.79 -8.74
CA CYS A 204 24.39 -24.76 -8.30
C CYS A 204 25.56 -24.69 -9.29
N LEU A 205 25.75 -23.53 -9.93
CA LEU A 205 26.77 -23.31 -10.95
C LEU A 205 28.02 -22.67 -10.37
N THR A 206 28.98 -23.47 -10.00
CA THR A 206 30.23 -22.98 -9.40
C THR A 206 31.35 -22.80 -10.43
N SER A 207 31.28 -23.46 -11.58
CA SER A 207 32.33 -23.38 -12.61
C SER A 207 32.07 -22.27 -13.64
N PRO A 208 33.13 -21.55 -14.11
CA PRO A 208 33.00 -20.53 -15.15
C PRO A 208 32.39 -21.06 -16.46
N LYS A 209 32.66 -22.34 -16.80
CA LYS A 209 32.15 -22.98 -18.01
C LYS A 209 30.61 -23.11 -17.96
N GLU A 210 30.08 -23.57 -16.83
CA GLU A 210 28.63 -23.72 -16.64
C GLU A 210 27.91 -22.39 -16.67
N ARG A 211 28.49 -21.37 -16.02
CA ARG A 211 27.96 -20.01 -16.04
C ARG A 211 27.89 -19.43 -17.44
N LYS A 212 28.95 -19.64 -18.24
CA LYS A 212 29.01 -19.21 -19.65
C LYS A 212 27.91 -19.87 -20.48
N GLN A 213 27.71 -21.19 -20.32
CA GLN A 213 26.64 -21.91 -21.00
C GLN A 213 25.24 -21.41 -20.63
N LEU A 214 25.02 -21.07 -19.35
CA LEU A 214 23.75 -20.45 -18.92
C LEU A 214 23.56 -19.09 -19.60
N ILE A 215 24.57 -18.21 -19.61
CA ILE A 215 24.50 -16.90 -20.27
C ILE A 215 24.19 -17.05 -21.76
N GLU A 216 24.85 -17.96 -22.46
CA GLU A 216 24.56 -18.22 -23.87
C GLU A 216 23.11 -18.69 -24.08
N THR A 217 22.59 -19.54 -23.18
CA THR A 217 21.21 -19.99 -23.22
C THR A 217 20.24 -18.81 -22.98
N LEU A 218 20.47 -18.00 -21.95
CA LEU A 218 19.64 -16.86 -21.62
C LEU A 218 19.59 -15.83 -22.77
N GLY A 219 20.70 -15.65 -23.48
CA GLY A 219 20.77 -14.75 -24.65
C GLY A 219 19.90 -15.18 -25.84
N THR A 220 19.39 -16.40 -25.85
CA THR A 220 18.48 -16.91 -26.90
C THR A 220 17.00 -16.82 -26.50
N LEU A 221 16.71 -16.47 -25.25
CA LEU A 221 15.35 -16.44 -24.69
C LEU A 221 14.76 -15.04 -24.72
N SER A 222 13.44 -14.96 -24.88
CA SER A 222 12.68 -13.71 -24.80
C SER A 222 12.45 -13.26 -23.36
N GLU A 223 12.44 -14.20 -22.40
CA GLU A 223 12.18 -13.93 -20.99
C GLU A 223 12.82 -14.99 -20.08
N PHE A 224 13.18 -14.58 -18.89
CA PHE A 224 13.57 -15.45 -17.78
C PHE A 224 13.27 -14.74 -16.45
N CYS A 225 13.18 -15.52 -15.38
CA CYS A 225 13.00 -15.02 -14.01
C CYS A 225 14.35 -15.07 -13.28
N PHE A 226 14.65 -14.05 -12.48
CA PHE A 226 15.80 -14.07 -11.59
C PHE A 226 15.47 -13.46 -10.23
N ASP A 227 16.24 -13.85 -9.24
CA ASP A 227 16.18 -13.32 -7.89
C ASP A 227 17.59 -13.18 -7.32
N THR A 228 17.79 -12.24 -6.41
CA THR A 228 19.11 -11.89 -5.86
C THR A 228 19.14 -12.07 -4.35
N GLU A 229 20.19 -12.75 -3.86
CA GLU A 229 20.49 -12.81 -2.44
C GLU A 229 21.59 -11.78 -2.10
N THR A 230 21.37 -10.99 -1.08
CA THR A 230 22.26 -9.89 -0.70
C THR A 230 22.59 -9.90 0.79
N THR A 231 23.69 -9.25 1.19
CA THR A 231 24.15 -9.17 2.57
C THR A 231 23.28 -8.25 3.45
N SER A 232 22.50 -7.33 2.86
CA SER A 232 21.74 -6.32 3.58
C SER A 232 20.50 -5.90 2.79
N LEU A 233 19.51 -5.36 3.49
CA LEU A 233 18.37 -4.66 2.88
C LEU A 233 18.70 -3.20 2.50
N ASN A 234 19.81 -2.66 2.98
CA ASN A 234 20.31 -1.35 2.56
C ASN A 234 20.94 -1.46 1.18
N THR A 235 20.23 -1.00 0.16
CA THR A 235 20.62 -1.11 -1.26
C THR A 235 21.94 -0.39 -1.61
N LEU A 236 22.39 0.56 -0.78
CA LEU A 236 23.63 1.30 -0.99
C LEU A 236 24.87 0.56 -0.44
N GLU A 237 24.67 -0.38 0.48
CA GLU A 237 25.73 -1.13 1.16
C GLU A 237 25.64 -2.64 0.91
N ALA A 238 24.54 -3.08 0.30
CA ALA A 238 24.30 -4.50 0.03
C ALA A 238 25.27 -5.04 -1.02
N GLU A 239 25.91 -6.15 -0.70
CA GLU A 239 26.70 -6.93 -1.64
C GLU A 239 25.92 -8.16 -2.11
N LEU A 240 26.13 -8.57 -3.35
CA LEU A 240 25.48 -9.72 -3.93
C LEU A 240 26.12 -11.02 -3.43
N VAL A 241 25.31 -11.86 -2.79
CA VAL A 241 25.73 -13.18 -2.25
C VAL A 241 25.42 -14.30 -3.25
N GLY A 242 24.32 -14.18 -3.97
CA GLY A 242 23.91 -15.19 -4.94
C GLY A 242 22.87 -14.68 -5.92
N LEU A 243 22.76 -15.40 -7.03
CA LEU A 243 21.79 -15.13 -8.08
C LEU A 243 21.06 -16.42 -8.43
N ALA A 244 19.76 -16.44 -8.24
CA ALA A 244 18.89 -17.53 -8.69
C ALA A 244 18.26 -17.18 -10.04
N ILE A 245 18.26 -18.11 -10.99
CA ILE A 245 17.73 -17.91 -12.35
C ILE A 245 16.84 -19.09 -12.72
N SER A 246 15.69 -18.81 -13.32
CA SER A 246 14.78 -19.80 -13.88
C SER A 246 14.21 -19.31 -15.22
N TYR A 247 14.18 -20.15 -16.21
CA TYR A 247 13.56 -19.88 -17.52
C TYR A 247 12.60 -21.01 -17.95
N LYS A 248 12.45 -22.01 -17.11
CA LYS A 248 11.55 -23.13 -17.38
C LYS A 248 10.99 -23.68 -16.07
N LYS A 249 9.69 -23.93 -16.03
CA LYS A 249 9.01 -24.52 -14.87
C LYS A 249 9.73 -25.77 -14.36
N GLY A 250 10.00 -25.83 -13.08
CA GLY A 250 10.69 -26.92 -12.40
C GLY A 250 12.21 -26.96 -12.64
N THR A 251 12.81 -25.94 -13.27
CA THR A 251 14.26 -25.85 -13.47
C THR A 251 14.76 -24.52 -12.94
N ALA A 252 15.78 -24.56 -12.08
CA ALA A 252 16.44 -23.36 -11.60
C ALA A 252 17.95 -23.54 -11.45
N PHE A 253 18.66 -22.44 -11.55
CA PHE A 253 20.10 -22.36 -11.44
C PHE A 253 20.45 -21.35 -10.35
N TYR A 254 21.38 -21.69 -9.48
CA TYR A 254 21.93 -20.80 -8.47
C TYR A 254 23.39 -20.53 -8.74
N ILE A 255 23.79 -19.28 -8.73
CA ILE A 255 25.18 -18.84 -8.91
C ILE A 255 25.61 -18.19 -7.62
N PRO A 256 26.46 -18.84 -6.82
CA PRO A 256 27.02 -18.22 -5.62
C PRO A 256 28.10 -17.20 -5.99
N PHE A 257 28.15 -16.10 -5.26
CA PHE A 257 29.21 -15.10 -5.30
C PHE A 257 30.08 -15.30 -4.08
N PRO A 258 31.37 -15.65 -4.23
CA PRO A 258 32.28 -15.82 -3.09
C PRO A 258 32.57 -14.47 -2.42
N GLU A 259 32.85 -14.52 -1.11
CA GLU A 259 33.23 -13.34 -0.32
C GLU A 259 34.57 -12.73 -0.77
N ASP A 260 35.48 -13.58 -1.26
CA ASP A 260 36.77 -13.14 -1.80
C ASP A 260 36.63 -12.73 -3.27
N ARG A 261 36.60 -11.45 -3.53
CA ARG A 261 36.63 -10.84 -4.85
C ARG A 261 37.99 -10.21 -5.15
#